data_26cf3c4f18f4353cd8863f17a4000114
#
_entry.id   26cf3c4f18f4353cd8863f17a4000114
#
_cell.length_a   1.000
_cell.length_b   1.000
_cell.length_c   1.000
_cell.angle_alpha   90.00
_cell.angle_beta   90.00
_cell.angle_gamma   90.00
#
_symmetry.space_group_name_H-M   'P 1'
#
loop_
_entity.id
_entity.type
_entity.pdbx_description
1 polymer ?
#
loop_
_entity_poly.entity_id
_entity_poly.type
_entity_poly.pdbx_seq_one_letter_code
_entity_poly.pdbx_strand_id
1 'polypeptide(L)'
;MAEILKKNIVHVYERFEQETEEQILNGSLKAGDCIISENEAAERYKISRRSARTAIEHLIDKGLLVRYPGKGTFVSQLVSGSGCPSRYSITIILPDLSDVFLLTVCEGIQEAASVCSCELVIKTSHGDVERENQNIRHCLQNKEAGVIIFPNFGRGNLESLLKLKEAGIPFVLIDRKFYDVETNYVGVDNTSGGYMACEYLIKTGCRRIAHLYGTAGSANNERLDGYRRALSDYGILCSEKLIRRFSDLKLQVSRPSSRFEPDMEGGYENMKFLLNQKPIPDGVFAGNDYQALGAIKAIREAGLRIPEDISIVGFDELRFNRFLEHPLTTVRQPQLELGKKALQILVNQLQNKFQPEEPVSIILPVELSIGKTTR
;
A
#
# COMPACT_ATOMS: atom_id res chain seq x y z
N MET A 1 41.36 5.55 -11.78
CA MET A 1 41.04 4.34 -12.59
C MET A 1 39.75 3.64 -12.12
N ALA A 2 39.53 3.47 -10.80
CA ALA A 2 38.28 2.83 -10.27
C ALA A 2 37.00 3.67 -10.47
N GLU A 3 37.08 5.02 -10.44
CA GLU A 3 35.93 5.91 -10.68
C GLU A 3 35.52 5.98 -12.16
N ILE A 4 36.50 5.89 -13.09
CA ILE A 4 36.21 5.84 -14.53
C ILE A 4 35.56 4.50 -14.92
N LEU A 5 35.98 3.40 -14.27
CA LEU A 5 35.35 2.08 -14.45
C LEU A 5 33.91 2.03 -13.90
N LYS A 6 33.63 2.68 -12.77
CA LYS A 6 32.25 2.78 -12.25
C LYS A 6 31.34 3.61 -13.17
N LYS A 7 31.82 4.72 -13.73
CA LYS A 7 31.05 5.56 -14.66
C LYS A 7 30.70 4.83 -15.97
N ASN A 8 31.62 4.03 -16.51
CA ASN A 8 31.40 3.27 -17.73
C ASN A 8 30.46 2.06 -17.51
N ILE A 9 30.42 1.47 -16.30
CA ILE A 9 29.55 0.34 -15.98
C ILE A 9 28.09 0.79 -15.84
N VAL A 10 27.86 1.98 -15.26
CA VAL A 10 26.50 2.55 -15.15
C VAL A 10 25.88 2.78 -16.53
N HIS A 11 26.64 3.32 -17.50
CA HIS A 11 26.13 3.56 -18.86
C HIS A 11 25.82 2.29 -19.67
N VAL A 12 26.42 1.16 -19.38
CA VAL A 12 26.29 -0.02 -20.26
C VAL A 12 25.07 -0.89 -19.91
N TYR A 13 24.70 -1.03 -18.64
CA TYR A 13 23.46 -1.72 -18.30
C TYR A 13 22.22 -0.85 -18.60
N GLU A 14 22.33 0.48 -18.45
CA GLU A 14 21.34 1.45 -18.88
C GLU A 14 21.10 1.36 -20.40
N ARG A 15 22.14 1.13 -21.17
CA ARG A 15 22.02 0.92 -22.62
C ARG A 15 21.22 -0.33 -22.95
N PHE A 16 21.45 -1.45 -22.26
CA PHE A 16 20.64 -2.66 -22.46
C PHE A 16 19.17 -2.44 -22.08
N GLU A 17 18.92 -1.74 -20.96
CA GLU A 17 17.59 -1.39 -20.52
C GLU A 17 16.88 -0.50 -21.56
N GLN A 18 17.54 0.60 -22.01
CA GLN A 18 16.99 1.54 -22.98
C GLN A 18 16.73 0.89 -24.34
N GLU A 19 17.69 0.15 -24.88
CA GLU A 19 17.51 -0.55 -26.18
C GLU A 19 16.37 -1.58 -26.12
N THR A 20 16.24 -2.28 -25.01
CA THR A 20 15.13 -3.24 -24.84
C THR A 20 13.79 -2.51 -24.71
N GLU A 21 13.75 -1.43 -23.93
CA GLU A 21 12.56 -0.57 -23.79
C GLU A 21 12.14 0.02 -25.14
N GLU A 22 13.07 0.57 -25.93
CA GLU A 22 12.81 1.09 -27.28
C GLU A 22 12.29 0.01 -28.24
N GLN A 23 12.86 -1.21 -28.20
CA GLN A 23 12.41 -2.32 -29.03
C GLN A 23 10.99 -2.75 -28.69
N ILE A 24 10.62 -2.67 -27.42
CA ILE A 24 9.28 -2.95 -26.96
C ILE A 24 8.32 -1.83 -27.40
N LEU A 25 8.68 -0.56 -27.18
CA LEU A 25 7.85 0.60 -27.51
C LEU A 25 7.64 0.78 -29.02
N ASN A 26 8.64 0.48 -29.85
CA ASN A 26 8.52 0.58 -31.31
C ASN A 26 7.93 -0.69 -31.98
N GLY A 27 7.60 -1.72 -31.18
CA GLY A 27 6.98 -2.96 -31.67
C GLY A 27 7.93 -3.96 -32.34
N SER A 28 9.24 -3.73 -32.26
CA SER A 28 10.23 -4.71 -32.74
C SER A 28 10.28 -5.97 -31.88
N LEU A 29 10.05 -5.81 -30.58
CA LEU A 29 9.72 -6.87 -29.64
C LEU A 29 8.21 -6.81 -29.36
N LYS A 30 7.50 -7.84 -29.70
CA LYS A 30 6.05 -7.94 -29.52
C LYS A 30 5.70 -8.56 -28.17
N ALA A 31 4.52 -8.27 -27.67
CA ALA A 31 3.99 -8.92 -26.49
C ALA A 31 4.02 -10.44 -26.61
N GLY A 32 4.54 -11.10 -25.59
CA GLY A 32 4.76 -12.54 -25.56
C GLY A 32 6.09 -13.02 -26.15
N ASP A 33 6.88 -12.14 -26.80
CA ASP A 33 8.21 -12.50 -27.28
C ASP A 33 9.15 -12.72 -26.09
N CYS A 34 9.97 -13.77 -26.18
CA CYS A 34 11.00 -14.04 -25.19
C CYS A 34 12.18 -13.10 -25.42
N ILE A 35 12.59 -12.37 -24.38
CA ILE A 35 13.81 -11.58 -24.45
C ILE A 35 15.06 -12.47 -24.24
N ILE A 36 16.22 -11.94 -24.60
CA ILE A 36 17.50 -12.61 -24.34
C ILE A 36 17.69 -12.88 -22.85
N SER A 37 18.29 -14.02 -22.53
CA SER A 37 18.57 -14.41 -21.14
C SER A 37 19.59 -13.49 -20.46
N GLU A 38 19.65 -13.53 -19.12
CA GLU A 38 20.66 -12.80 -18.33
C GLU A 38 22.11 -13.10 -18.80
N ASN A 39 22.37 -14.34 -19.24
CA ASN A 39 23.69 -14.76 -19.74
C ASN A 39 23.98 -14.17 -21.12
N GLU A 40 23.02 -14.27 -22.04
CA GLU A 40 23.15 -13.69 -23.39
C GLU A 40 23.25 -12.17 -23.36
N ALA A 41 22.49 -11.50 -22.48
CA ALA A 41 22.58 -10.06 -22.26
C ALA A 41 23.97 -9.67 -21.71
N ALA A 42 24.47 -10.43 -20.73
CA ALA A 42 25.81 -10.21 -20.18
C ALA A 42 26.91 -10.31 -21.24
N GLU A 43 26.85 -11.31 -22.12
CA GLU A 43 27.80 -11.52 -23.20
C GLU A 43 27.69 -10.45 -24.28
N ARG A 44 26.47 -10.17 -24.77
CA ARG A 44 26.21 -9.23 -25.87
C ARG A 44 26.57 -7.78 -25.52
N TYR A 45 26.22 -7.36 -24.29
CA TYR A 45 26.44 -5.97 -23.82
C TYR A 45 27.73 -5.80 -23.00
N LYS A 46 28.51 -6.89 -22.83
CA LYS A 46 29.75 -6.90 -22.05
C LYS A 46 29.57 -6.37 -20.62
N ILE A 47 28.49 -6.77 -19.97
CA ILE A 47 28.15 -6.43 -18.58
C ILE A 47 28.18 -7.67 -17.68
N SER A 48 28.18 -7.47 -16.37
CA SER A 48 28.05 -8.61 -15.46
C SER A 48 26.64 -9.21 -15.54
N ARG A 49 26.50 -10.52 -15.29
CA ARG A 49 25.19 -11.18 -15.17
C ARG A 49 24.30 -10.50 -14.15
N ARG A 50 24.89 -10.00 -13.05
CA ARG A 50 24.16 -9.24 -12.03
C ARG A 50 23.58 -7.95 -12.59
N SER A 51 24.36 -7.21 -13.38
CA SER A 51 23.91 -5.99 -14.05
C SER A 51 22.79 -6.25 -15.06
N ALA A 52 22.92 -7.32 -15.85
CA ALA A 52 21.87 -7.75 -16.78
C ALA A 52 20.57 -8.09 -16.02
N ARG A 53 20.69 -8.81 -14.91
CA ARG A 53 19.55 -9.13 -14.04
C ARG A 53 18.87 -7.88 -13.48
N THR A 54 19.65 -6.92 -12.97
CA THR A 54 19.12 -5.63 -12.47
C THR A 54 18.36 -4.87 -13.56
N ALA A 55 18.90 -4.79 -14.79
CA ALA A 55 18.21 -4.15 -15.91
C ALA A 55 16.89 -4.85 -16.26
N ILE A 56 16.89 -6.19 -16.26
CA ILE A 56 15.66 -6.96 -16.47
C ILE A 56 14.66 -6.75 -15.34
N GLU A 57 15.11 -6.68 -14.09
CA GLU A 57 14.25 -6.39 -12.93
C GLU A 57 13.63 -4.98 -13.04
N HIS A 58 14.39 -3.96 -13.45
CA HIS A 58 13.84 -2.63 -13.71
C HIS A 58 12.76 -2.64 -14.82
N LEU A 59 12.99 -3.39 -15.90
CA LEU A 59 11.98 -3.51 -16.97
C LEU A 59 10.74 -4.30 -16.53
N ILE A 60 10.90 -5.26 -15.61
CA ILE A 60 9.77 -5.95 -14.96
C ILE A 60 9.03 -4.99 -14.06
N ASP A 61 9.73 -4.18 -13.27
CA ASP A 61 9.14 -3.17 -12.38
C ASP A 61 8.41 -2.07 -13.17
N LYS A 62 8.91 -1.72 -14.37
CA LYS A 62 8.20 -0.87 -15.33
C LYS A 62 7.00 -1.55 -15.99
N GLY A 63 6.74 -2.84 -15.72
CA GLY A 63 5.65 -3.60 -16.36
C GLY A 63 5.88 -3.97 -17.82
N LEU A 64 7.06 -3.70 -18.38
CA LEU A 64 7.41 -3.98 -19.76
C LEU A 64 7.74 -5.47 -20.00
N LEU A 65 8.22 -6.16 -18.97
CA LEU A 65 8.59 -7.56 -18.99
C LEU A 65 7.85 -8.35 -17.91
N VAL A 66 7.70 -9.65 -18.13
CA VAL A 66 7.19 -10.61 -17.14
C VAL A 66 8.10 -11.83 -17.11
N ARG A 67 8.46 -12.30 -15.90
CA ARG A 67 9.29 -13.51 -15.72
C ARG A 67 8.43 -14.70 -15.37
N TYR A 68 8.59 -15.79 -16.11
CA TYR A 68 7.99 -17.08 -15.79
C TYR A 68 9.08 -18.05 -15.29
N PRO A 69 8.99 -18.52 -14.04
CA PRO A 69 9.96 -19.46 -13.50
C PRO A 69 10.14 -20.69 -14.40
N GLY A 70 11.40 -20.99 -14.74
CA GLY A 70 11.75 -22.11 -15.62
C GLY A 70 11.46 -21.93 -17.11
N LYS A 71 10.80 -20.83 -17.53
CA LYS A 71 10.45 -20.60 -18.94
C LYS A 71 11.18 -19.40 -19.55
N GLY A 72 11.63 -18.44 -18.74
CA GLY A 72 12.33 -17.25 -19.23
C GLY A 72 11.64 -15.93 -18.89
N THR A 73 12.14 -14.84 -19.50
CA THR A 73 11.57 -13.49 -19.37
C THR A 73 10.98 -13.07 -20.71
N PHE A 74 9.76 -12.60 -20.69
CA PHE A 74 8.99 -12.30 -21.90
C PHE A 74 8.54 -10.86 -21.87
N VAL A 75 8.33 -10.28 -23.06
CA VAL A 75 7.68 -8.97 -23.18
C VAL A 75 6.27 -9.08 -22.63
N SER A 76 5.96 -8.18 -21.71
CA SER A 76 4.62 -8.11 -21.09
C SER A 76 3.56 -7.90 -22.17
N GLN A 77 2.45 -8.60 -22.06
CA GLN A 77 1.32 -8.39 -22.96
C GLN A 77 0.69 -6.99 -22.78
N LEU A 78 1.10 -6.26 -21.76
CA LEU A 78 0.69 -4.87 -21.50
C LEU A 78 1.20 -3.87 -22.55
N VAL A 79 2.20 -4.23 -23.36
CA VAL A 79 2.94 -3.31 -24.24
C VAL A 79 2.40 -3.25 -25.68
N SER A 80 1.37 -3.99 -26.03
CA SER A 80 0.83 -4.03 -27.40
C SER A 80 0.13 -2.71 -27.80
N GLY A 81 0.92 -1.71 -28.09
CA GLY A 81 0.47 -0.38 -28.54
C GLY A 81 0.08 -0.29 -30.01
N SER A 82 -0.41 -1.33 -30.65
CA SER A 82 -1.03 -1.21 -31.99
C SER A 82 -1.91 -2.42 -32.29
N GLY A 83 -3.14 -2.37 -31.83
CA GLY A 83 -4.14 -3.38 -32.12
C GLY A 83 -4.78 -4.03 -30.91
N CYS A 84 -4.91 -3.34 -29.77
CA CYS A 84 -5.75 -3.80 -28.69
C CYS A 84 -7.21 -3.49 -29.00
N PRO A 85 -8.03 -4.49 -29.36
CA PRO A 85 -9.45 -4.26 -29.71
C PRO A 85 -10.31 -4.33 -28.47
N SER A 86 -10.03 -3.71 -27.41
CA SER A 86 -10.99 -3.33 -26.37
C SER A 86 -10.25 -2.66 -25.21
N ARG A 87 -10.54 -1.39 -24.98
CA ARG A 87 -10.27 -0.73 -23.73
C ARG A 87 -11.01 -1.51 -22.64
N TYR A 88 -10.27 -2.13 -21.72
CA TYR A 88 -10.89 -2.68 -20.52
C TYR A 88 -11.39 -1.52 -19.66
N SER A 89 -12.67 -1.52 -19.34
CA SER A 89 -13.22 -0.64 -18.31
C SER A 89 -12.98 -1.26 -16.95
N ILE A 90 -12.14 -0.63 -16.13
CA ILE A 90 -11.80 -1.05 -14.79
C ILE A 90 -12.42 -0.07 -13.80
N THR A 91 -13.28 -0.57 -12.93
CA THR A 91 -13.86 0.25 -11.86
C THR A 91 -13.02 0.16 -10.58
N ILE A 92 -12.68 1.33 -10.02
CA ILE A 92 -12.03 1.46 -8.73
C ILE A 92 -13.08 1.91 -7.73
N ILE A 93 -13.35 1.11 -6.70
CA ILE A 93 -14.28 1.45 -5.62
C ILE A 93 -13.48 1.86 -4.39
N LEU A 94 -13.67 3.11 -3.95
CA LEU A 94 -12.95 3.73 -2.84
C LEU A 94 -13.91 4.17 -1.73
N PRO A 95 -13.47 4.16 -0.47
CA PRO A 95 -14.23 4.79 0.60
C PRO A 95 -14.38 6.31 0.42
N ASP A 96 -13.32 7.00 -0.01
CA ASP A 96 -13.30 8.47 -0.10
C ASP A 96 -12.18 8.94 -1.04
N LEU A 97 -12.35 10.13 -1.65
CA LEU A 97 -11.35 10.78 -2.48
C LEU A 97 -10.55 11.86 -1.73
N SER A 98 -10.87 12.15 -0.48
CA SER A 98 -10.11 13.10 0.33
C SER A 98 -8.89 12.49 1.01
N ASP A 99 -8.80 11.16 1.06
CA ASP A 99 -7.69 10.44 1.69
C ASP A 99 -6.46 10.42 0.77
N VAL A 100 -5.39 11.08 1.20
CA VAL A 100 -4.12 11.19 0.46
C VAL A 100 -3.46 9.83 0.21
N PHE A 101 -3.62 8.87 1.13
CA PHE A 101 -3.15 7.49 0.92
C PHE A 101 -3.84 6.86 -0.29
N LEU A 102 -5.18 6.90 -0.32
CA LEU A 102 -5.96 6.34 -1.41
C LEU A 102 -5.68 7.02 -2.74
N LEU A 103 -5.52 8.35 -2.75
CA LEU A 103 -5.17 9.09 -3.95
C LEU A 103 -3.80 8.66 -4.50
N THR A 104 -2.81 8.48 -3.63
CA THR A 104 -1.47 8.05 -4.07
C THR A 104 -1.49 6.63 -4.63
N VAL A 105 -2.30 5.73 -4.06
CA VAL A 105 -2.49 4.39 -4.65
C VAL A 105 -3.19 4.48 -6.00
N CYS A 106 -4.20 5.36 -6.15
CA CYS A 106 -4.85 5.61 -7.44
C CYS A 106 -3.89 6.17 -8.50
N GLU A 107 -2.93 7.02 -8.11
CA GLU A 107 -1.86 7.45 -9.03
C GLU A 107 -1.05 6.26 -9.54
N GLY A 108 -0.68 5.31 -8.67
CA GLY A 108 -0.02 4.07 -9.07
C GLY A 108 -0.86 3.23 -10.04
N ILE A 109 -2.18 3.13 -9.81
CA ILE A 109 -3.10 2.47 -10.75
C ILE A 109 -3.11 3.22 -12.09
N GLN A 110 -3.18 4.54 -12.07
CA GLN A 110 -3.20 5.38 -13.28
C GLN A 110 -1.90 5.28 -14.08
N GLU A 111 -0.74 5.29 -13.41
CA GLU A 111 0.55 5.07 -14.07
C GLU A 111 0.59 3.72 -14.79
N ALA A 112 0.14 2.65 -14.14
CA ALA A 112 0.07 1.33 -14.75
C ALA A 112 -0.96 1.27 -15.89
N ALA A 113 -2.11 1.94 -15.76
CA ALA A 113 -3.16 2.00 -16.78
C ALA A 113 -2.73 2.73 -18.05
N SER A 114 -1.79 3.68 -17.95
CA SER A 114 -1.27 4.41 -19.11
C SER A 114 -0.50 3.51 -20.08
N VAL A 115 0.05 2.41 -19.58
CA VAL A 115 0.83 1.43 -20.35
C VAL A 115 -0.08 0.34 -20.95
N CYS A 116 -1.21 0.04 -20.29
CA CYS A 116 -2.20 -0.90 -20.79
C CYS A 116 -3.46 -0.12 -21.19
N SER A 117 -4.05 -0.39 -22.34
CA SER A 117 -5.24 0.30 -22.86
C SER A 117 -6.47 0.12 -21.97
N CYS A 118 -6.38 0.54 -20.70
CA CYS A 118 -7.44 0.47 -19.69
C CYS A 118 -8.06 1.86 -19.48
N GLU A 119 -9.38 1.89 -19.39
CA GLU A 119 -10.15 3.04 -18.93
C GLU A 119 -10.46 2.86 -17.45
N LEU A 120 -10.19 3.88 -16.64
CA LEU A 120 -10.43 3.83 -15.19
C LEU A 120 -11.68 4.61 -14.84
N VAL A 121 -12.59 3.97 -14.11
CA VAL A 121 -13.81 4.60 -13.56
C VAL A 121 -13.70 4.57 -12.04
N ILE A 122 -13.73 5.73 -11.39
CA ILE A 122 -13.68 5.83 -9.92
C ILE A 122 -15.08 6.00 -9.38
N LYS A 123 -15.43 5.17 -8.38
CA LYS A 123 -16.67 5.25 -7.61
C LYS A 123 -16.36 5.35 -6.13
N THR A 124 -17.03 6.23 -5.42
CA THR A 124 -16.87 6.39 -3.97
C THR A 124 -18.07 5.86 -3.21
N SER A 125 -17.80 5.26 -2.06
CA SER A 125 -18.84 4.81 -1.13
C SER A 125 -19.07 5.80 0.02
N HIS A 126 -18.21 6.81 0.18
CA HIS A 126 -18.23 7.75 1.31
C HIS A 126 -18.23 7.05 2.69
N GLY A 127 -17.52 5.92 2.79
CA GLY A 127 -17.49 5.10 4.00
C GLY A 127 -18.79 4.33 4.30
N ASP A 128 -19.79 4.42 3.43
CA ASP A 128 -21.08 3.76 3.58
C ASP A 128 -21.05 2.38 2.89
N VAL A 129 -21.28 1.32 3.67
CA VAL A 129 -21.25 -0.07 3.19
C VAL A 129 -22.37 -0.35 2.18
N GLU A 130 -23.55 0.26 2.34
CA GLU A 130 -24.64 0.06 1.41
C GLU A 130 -24.34 0.72 0.05
N ARG A 131 -23.73 1.89 0.04
CA ARG A 131 -23.24 2.52 -1.20
C ARG A 131 -22.14 1.70 -1.85
N GLU A 132 -21.23 1.10 -1.08
CA GLU A 132 -20.24 0.18 -1.64
C GLU A 132 -20.92 -1.01 -2.30
N ASN A 133 -21.91 -1.63 -1.63
CA ASN A 133 -22.73 -2.70 -2.20
C ASN A 133 -23.46 -2.27 -3.48
N GLN A 134 -23.98 -1.04 -3.53
CA GLN A 134 -24.61 -0.49 -4.73
C GLN A 134 -23.59 -0.34 -5.86
N ASN A 135 -22.38 0.16 -5.58
CA ASN A 135 -21.30 0.26 -6.56
C ASN A 135 -20.91 -1.11 -7.12
N ILE A 136 -20.80 -2.12 -6.25
CA ILE A 136 -20.49 -3.51 -6.66
C ILE A 136 -21.62 -4.08 -7.52
N ARG A 137 -22.90 -3.92 -7.13
CA ARG A 137 -24.05 -4.34 -7.93
C ARG A 137 -24.07 -3.68 -9.30
N HIS A 138 -23.69 -2.40 -9.39
CA HIS A 138 -23.59 -1.69 -10.67
C HIS A 138 -22.50 -2.29 -11.57
N CYS A 139 -21.36 -2.69 -11.00
CA CYS A 139 -20.31 -3.39 -11.76
C CYS A 139 -20.81 -4.74 -12.30
N LEU A 140 -21.60 -5.48 -11.53
CA LEU A 140 -22.26 -6.72 -11.98
C LEU A 140 -23.23 -6.48 -13.14
N GLN A 141 -24.09 -5.48 -13.02
CA GLN A 141 -25.11 -5.13 -14.05
C GLN A 141 -24.48 -4.69 -15.37
N ASN A 142 -23.42 -3.89 -15.29
CA ASN A 142 -22.71 -3.38 -16.47
C ASN A 142 -21.70 -4.37 -17.05
N LYS A 143 -21.49 -5.53 -16.39
CA LYS A 143 -20.45 -6.50 -16.78
C LYS A 143 -19.09 -5.84 -16.94
N GLU A 144 -18.68 -5.03 -15.96
CA GLU A 144 -17.38 -4.39 -15.96
C GLU A 144 -16.27 -5.44 -16.18
N ALA A 145 -15.22 -5.05 -16.88
CA ALA A 145 -14.13 -5.98 -17.17
C ALA A 145 -13.41 -6.44 -15.90
N GLY A 146 -13.27 -5.53 -14.92
CA GLY A 146 -12.67 -5.87 -13.65
C GLY A 146 -12.85 -4.77 -12.60
N VAL A 147 -12.63 -5.10 -11.33
CA VAL A 147 -12.87 -4.18 -10.21
C VAL A 147 -11.69 -4.18 -9.22
N ILE A 148 -11.22 -2.99 -8.86
CA ILE A 148 -10.25 -2.79 -7.76
C ILE A 148 -11.03 -2.19 -6.60
N ILE A 149 -10.93 -2.78 -5.41
CA ILE A 149 -11.75 -2.40 -4.27
C ILE A 149 -10.89 -2.14 -3.04
N PHE A 150 -11.07 -0.97 -2.44
CA PHE A 150 -10.67 -0.69 -1.07
C PHE A 150 -11.88 -0.91 -0.17
N PRO A 151 -12.03 -2.09 0.45
CA PRO A 151 -13.25 -2.41 1.15
C PRO A 151 -13.46 -1.53 2.38
N ASN A 152 -14.71 -1.14 2.63
CA ASN A 152 -15.09 -0.50 3.89
C ASN A 152 -14.83 -1.43 5.08
N PHE A 153 -14.80 -0.86 6.27
CA PHE A 153 -14.62 -1.65 7.49
C PHE A 153 -15.82 -2.56 7.75
N GLY A 154 -15.55 -3.71 8.38
CA GLY A 154 -16.55 -4.71 8.67
C GLY A 154 -16.75 -5.71 7.53
N ARG A 155 -17.89 -6.44 7.56
CA ARG A 155 -18.18 -7.55 6.64
C ARG A 155 -19.45 -7.34 5.81
N GLY A 156 -20.05 -6.16 5.86
CA GLY A 156 -21.34 -5.91 5.22
C GLY A 156 -21.32 -5.93 3.69
N ASN A 157 -20.14 -5.92 3.08
CA ASN A 157 -19.92 -5.99 1.63
C ASN A 157 -19.54 -7.39 1.12
N LEU A 158 -19.32 -8.35 2.02
CA LEU A 158 -18.81 -9.68 1.69
C LEU A 158 -19.71 -10.43 0.69
N GLU A 159 -21.01 -10.40 0.90
CA GLU A 159 -21.98 -11.06 0.00
C GLU A 159 -21.91 -10.49 -1.42
N SER A 160 -21.74 -9.17 -1.55
CA SER A 160 -21.62 -8.51 -2.85
C SER A 160 -20.30 -8.88 -3.56
N LEU A 161 -19.21 -9.03 -2.80
CA LEU A 161 -17.92 -9.50 -3.34
C LEU A 161 -17.99 -10.95 -3.83
N LEU A 162 -18.68 -11.83 -3.08
CA LEU A 162 -18.89 -13.21 -3.50
C LEU A 162 -19.70 -13.27 -4.81
N LYS A 163 -20.70 -12.39 -4.99
CA LYS A 163 -21.44 -12.29 -6.26
C LYS A 163 -20.56 -11.87 -7.45
N LEU A 164 -19.54 -11.01 -7.26
CA LEU A 164 -18.54 -10.73 -8.31
C LEU A 164 -17.79 -12.01 -8.71
N LYS A 165 -17.35 -12.79 -7.71
CA LYS A 165 -16.66 -14.06 -7.93
C LYS A 165 -17.54 -15.06 -8.68
N GLU A 166 -18.80 -15.23 -8.27
CA GLU A 166 -19.79 -16.11 -8.92
C GLU A 166 -20.08 -15.67 -10.37
N ALA A 167 -20.11 -14.38 -10.64
CA ALA A 167 -20.32 -13.84 -11.97
C ALA A 167 -19.07 -13.89 -12.87
N GLY A 168 -17.93 -14.36 -12.34
CA GLY A 168 -16.68 -14.44 -13.09
C GLY A 168 -16.05 -13.07 -13.38
N ILE A 169 -16.44 -12.00 -12.68
CA ILE A 169 -15.83 -10.69 -12.81
C ILE A 169 -14.59 -10.65 -11.91
N PRO A 170 -13.38 -10.52 -12.49
CA PRO A 170 -12.15 -10.47 -11.71
C PRO A 170 -12.11 -9.22 -10.84
N PHE A 171 -11.68 -9.38 -9.60
CA PHE A 171 -11.48 -8.24 -8.70
C PHE A 171 -10.27 -8.43 -7.80
N VAL A 172 -9.73 -7.31 -7.30
CA VAL A 172 -8.58 -7.24 -6.41
C VAL A 172 -8.94 -6.37 -5.22
N LEU A 173 -8.68 -6.87 -4.01
CA LEU A 173 -8.79 -6.07 -2.79
C LEU A 173 -7.45 -5.40 -2.51
N ILE A 174 -7.48 -4.14 -2.05
CA ILE A 174 -6.28 -3.40 -1.61
C ILE A 174 -6.42 -3.01 -0.14
N ASP A 175 -5.28 -3.03 0.58
CA ASP A 175 -5.12 -2.59 1.98
C ASP A 175 -5.83 -3.48 2.99
N ARG A 176 -7.06 -3.89 2.73
CA ARG A 176 -7.87 -4.72 3.63
C ARG A 176 -8.33 -5.99 2.96
N LYS A 177 -8.36 -7.07 3.72
CA LYS A 177 -8.77 -8.40 3.26
C LYS A 177 -9.74 -9.05 4.25
N PHE A 178 -10.38 -10.11 3.79
CA PHE A 178 -11.16 -11.03 4.61
C PHE A 178 -10.36 -12.32 4.75
N TYR A 179 -10.02 -12.72 5.97
CA TYR A 179 -9.16 -13.88 6.21
C TYR A 179 -9.78 -15.23 5.82
N ASP A 180 -11.10 -15.28 5.79
CA ASP A 180 -11.90 -16.48 5.48
C ASP A 180 -12.42 -16.51 4.04
N VAL A 181 -11.97 -15.56 3.21
CA VAL A 181 -12.34 -15.50 1.79
C VAL A 181 -11.10 -15.31 0.94
N GLU A 182 -10.84 -16.31 0.14
CA GLU A 182 -9.75 -16.26 -0.83
C GLU A 182 -10.10 -15.32 -1.99
N THR A 183 -9.38 -14.22 -2.08
CA THR A 183 -9.51 -13.19 -3.11
C THR A 183 -8.15 -12.72 -3.55
N ASN A 184 -8.05 -12.16 -4.75
CA ASN A 184 -6.84 -11.42 -5.10
C ASN A 184 -6.68 -10.24 -4.14
N TYR A 185 -5.47 -10.05 -3.67
CA TYR A 185 -5.18 -9.06 -2.65
C TYR A 185 -3.81 -8.43 -2.86
N VAL A 186 -3.72 -7.13 -2.64
CA VAL A 186 -2.46 -6.40 -2.53
C VAL A 186 -2.47 -5.59 -1.24
N GLY A 187 -1.49 -5.79 -0.41
CA GLY A 187 -1.33 -5.07 0.84
C GLY A 187 0.13 -4.98 1.25
N VAL A 188 0.36 -4.54 2.47
CA VAL A 188 1.69 -4.43 3.07
C VAL A 188 1.83 -5.35 4.27
N ASP A 189 3.08 -5.60 4.70
CA ASP A 189 3.36 -6.30 5.94
C ASP A 189 3.08 -5.40 7.16
N ASN A 190 1.79 -5.29 7.50
CA ASN A 190 1.32 -4.48 8.63
C ASN A 190 1.86 -4.99 9.97
N THR A 191 2.07 -6.31 10.12
CA THR A 191 2.61 -6.88 11.35
C THR A 191 4.05 -6.44 11.57
N SER A 192 4.89 -6.56 10.53
CA SER A 192 6.27 -6.07 10.60
C SER A 192 6.31 -4.55 10.78
N GLY A 193 5.40 -3.79 10.15
CA GLY A 193 5.30 -2.35 10.33
C GLY A 193 4.95 -1.94 11.75
N GLY A 194 3.93 -2.57 12.35
CA GLY A 194 3.56 -2.34 13.75
C GLY A 194 4.67 -2.73 14.74
N TYR A 195 5.38 -3.81 14.42
CA TYR A 195 6.55 -4.24 15.18
C TYR A 195 7.66 -3.18 15.13
N MET A 196 8.08 -2.75 13.93
CA MET A 196 9.11 -1.74 13.73
C MET A 196 8.80 -0.41 14.42
N ALA A 197 7.56 0.06 14.34
CA ALA A 197 7.12 1.29 14.99
C ALA A 197 7.27 1.21 16.51
N CYS A 198 6.79 0.13 17.11
CA CYS A 198 6.86 -0.08 18.55
C CYS A 198 8.31 -0.35 19.03
N GLU A 199 9.05 -1.20 18.31
CA GLU A 199 10.45 -1.49 18.61
C GLU A 199 11.31 -0.22 18.58
N TYR A 200 11.09 0.66 17.61
CA TYR A 200 11.82 1.92 17.52
C TYR A 200 11.55 2.82 18.74
N LEU A 201 10.30 2.95 19.18
CA LEU A 201 9.98 3.65 20.42
C LEU A 201 10.69 3.05 21.63
N ILE A 202 10.75 1.73 21.73
CA ILE A 202 11.46 1.04 22.81
C ILE A 202 12.96 1.34 22.77
N LYS A 203 13.58 1.25 21.59
CA LYS A 203 15.02 1.50 21.37
C LYS A 203 15.40 2.95 21.66
N THR A 204 14.48 3.91 21.45
CA THR A 204 14.68 5.33 21.81
C THR A 204 14.34 5.65 23.26
N GLY A 205 14.08 4.65 24.08
CA GLY A 205 13.97 4.76 25.54
C GLY A 205 12.55 4.77 26.09
N CYS A 206 11.52 4.69 25.27
CA CYS A 206 10.14 4.61 25.75
C CYS A 206 9.86 3.29 26.47
N ARG A 207 9.08 3.34 27.54
CA ARG A 207 8.73 2.17 28.35
C ARG A 207 7.23 2.02 28.57
N ARG A 208 6.47 3.09 28.42
CA ARG A 208 5.01 3.10 28.54
C ARG A 208 4.41 3.55 27.23
N ILE A 209 4.33 2.64 26.29
CA ILE A 209 3.92 2.92 24.91
C ILE A 209 2.42 2.69 24.78
N ALA A 210 1.72 3.69 24.27
CA ALA A 210 0.31 3.58 23.90
C ALA A 210 0.16 3.28 22.40
N HIS A 211 -0.94 2.62 22.04
CA HIS A 211 -1.33 2.40 20.64
C HIS A 211 -2.69 2.98 20.33
N LEU A 212 -2.74 3.90 19.37
CA LEU A 212 -3.99 4.42 18.81
C LEU A 212 -4.39 3.50 17.64
N TYR A 213 -5.24 2.51 17.96
CA TYR A 213 -5.56 1.41 17.06
C TYR A 213 -6.46 1.82 15.87
N GLY A 214 -7.28 2.88 16.05
CA GLY A 214 -8.21 3.31 15.00
C GLY A 214 -9.45 2.41 14.87
N THR A 215 -9.92 2.22 13.64
CA THR A 215 -11.11 1.40 13.32
C THR A 215 -10.72 -0.05 13.06
N ALA A 216 -11.54 -1.01 13.55
CA ALA A 216 -11.27 -2.43 13.40
C ALA A 216 -11.26 -2.87 11.93
N GLY A 217 -10.19 -3.55 11.51
CA GLY A 217 -9.99 -4.08 10.16
C GLY A 217 -8.69 -4.88 10.09
N SER A 218 -8.48 -5.65 9.01
CA SER A 218 -7.31 -6.53 8.87
C SER A 218 -5.99 -5.77 9.07
N ALA A 219 -5.80 -4.64 8.40
CA ALA A 219 -4.58 -3.84 8.50
C ALA A 219 -4.31 -3.37 9.94
N ASN A 220 -5.31 -2.81 10.63
CA ASN A 220 -5.14 -2.34 12.00
C ASN A 220 -4.96 -3.50 13.01
N ASN A 221 -5.59 -4.65 12.79
CA ASN A 221 -5.37 -5.85 13.60
C ASN A 221 -3.91 -6.32 13.48
N GLU A 222 -3.41 -6.41 12.26
CA GLU A 222 -2.03 -6.83 11.99
C GLU A 222 -1.01 -5.83 12.59
N ARG A 223 -1.26 -4.50 12.53
CA ARG A 223 -0.44 -3.48 13.20
C ARG A 223 -0.44 -3.65 14.71
N LEU A 224 -1.60 -3.93 15.31
CA LEU A 224 -1.73 -4.21 16.74
C LEU A 224 -0.98 -5.48 17.14
N ASP A 225 -1.02 -6.54 16.33
CA ASP A 225 -0.29 -7.77 16.59
C ASP A 225 1.22 -7.52 16.57
N GLY A 226 1.72 -6.72 15.61
CA GLY A 226 3.11 -6.27 15.59
C GLY A 226 3.52 -5.47 16.84
N TYR A 227 2.68 -4.53 17.26
CA TYR A 227 2.89 -3.76 18.49
C TYR A 227 2.97 -4.67 19.73
N ARG A 228 2.02 -5.59 19.89
CA ARG A 228 2.03 -6.55 21.02
C ARG A 228 3.26 -7.42 21.03
N ARG A 229 3.65 -7.92 19.85
CA ARG A 229 4.84 -8.73 19.69
C ARG A 229 6.10 -7.98 20.10
N ALA A 230 6.27 -6.73 19.64
CA ALA A 230 7.44 -5.92 20.03
C ALA A 230 7.51 -5.70 21.54
N LEU A 231 6.39 -5.36 22.20
CA LEU A 231 6.39 -5.24 23.67
C LEU A 231 6.79 -6.55 24.36
N SER A 232 6.26 -7.68 23.89
CA SER A 232 6.57 -9.01 24.43
C SER A 232 8.05 -9.35 24.29
N ASP A 233 8.62 -9.14 23.10
CA ASP A 233 10.04 -9.47 22.81
C ASP A 233 11.01 -8.63 23.66
N TYR A 234 10.61 -7.43 24.06
CA TYR A 234 11.37 -6.56 24.95
C TYR A 234 10.98 -6.64 26.44
N GLY A 235 10.13 -7.59 26.81
CA GLY A 235 9.70 -7.82 28.19
C GLY A 235 8.87 -6.69 28.79
N ILE A 236 8.20 -5.88 27.97
CA ILE A 236 7.31 -4.79 28.40
C ILE A 236 5.87 -5.32 28.45
N LEU A 237 5.23 -5.13 29.62
CA LEU A 237 3.85 -5.58 29.78
C LEU A 237 2.88 -4.78 28.87
N CYS A 238 2.21 -5.48 27.99
CA CYS A 238 1.15 -4.90 27.18
C CYS A 238 -0.10 -4.64 28.06
N SER A 239 -0.52 -3.39 28.13
CA SER A 239 -1.70 -2.98 28.89
C SER A 239 -2.83 -2.59 27.94
N GLU A 240 -3.98 -3.27 28.01
CA GLU A 240 -5.17 -2.91 27.23
C GLU A 240 -5.64 -1.46 27.49
N LYS A 241 -5.33 -0.87 28.63
CA LYS A 241 -5.62 0.53 28.94
C LYS A 241 -4.85 1.53 28.06
N LEU A 242 -3.72 1.08 27.48
CA LEU A 242 -2.90 1.87 26.55
C LEU A 242 -3.26 1.65 25.08
N ILE A 243 -4.15 0.70 24.78
CA ILE A 243 -4.68 0.48 23.44
C ILE A 243 -6.00 1.23 23.33
N ARG A 244 -6.07 2.25 22.48
CA ARG A 244 -7.25 3.09 22.32
C ARG A 244 -7.87 2.89 20.95
N ARG A 245 -9.13 2.49 20.93
CA ARG A 245 -9.91 2.23 19.72
C ARG A 245 -10.83 3.41 19.40
N PHE A 246 -11.12 3.60 18.14
CA PHE A 246 -12.12 4.59 17.73
C PHE A 246 -13.50 4.29 18.35
N SER A 247 -13.86 3.01 18.48
CA SER A 247 -15.10 2.57 19.13
C SER A 247 -15.21 2.92 20.62
N ASP A 248 -14.08 3.24 21.28
CA ASP A 248 -14.07 3.66 22.69
C ASP A 248 -14.57 5.10 22.86
N LEU A 249 -14.65 5.84 21.75
CA LEU A 249 -15.09 7.23 21.72
C LEU A 249 -16.61 7.29 21.49
N LYS A 250 -17.31 8.06 22.30
CA LYS A 250 -18.72 8.36 22.08
C LYS A 250 -18.89 9.55 21.10
N LEU A 251 -18.09 9.55 20.03
CA LEU A 251 -18.17 10.60 19.03
C LEU A 251 -19.46 10.42 18.22
N GLN A 252 -20.36 11.38 18.33
CA GLN A 252 -21.43 11.56 17.34
C GLN A 252 -20.83 12.32 16.16
N VAL A 253 -20.12 11.60 15.28
CA VAL A 253 -19.62 12.21 14.04
C VAL A 253 -20.84 12.40 13.12
N SER A 254 -21.45 13.58 13.18
CA SER A 254 -22.39 14.02 12.15
C SER A 254 -21.62 14.01 10.83
N ARG A 255 -22.01 13.15 9.89
CA ARG A 255 -21.43 12.89 8.55
C ARG A 255 -20.18 13.72 8.28
N PRO A 256 -18.97 13.15 8.49
CA PRO A 256 -17.74 13.89 8.27
C PRO A 256 -17.66 14.33 6.80
N SER A 257 -17.14 15.52 6.56
CA SER A 257 -16.92 16.04 5.22
C SER A 257 -15.82 15.29 4.48
N SER A 258 -14.96 14.57 5.24
CA SER A 258 -13.87 13.75 4.74
C SER A 258 -13.60 12.56 5.67
N ARG A 259 -12.91 11.53 5.16
CA ARG A 259 -12.57 10.34 5.96
C ARG A 259 -11.44 10.59 6.95
N PHE A 260 -10.51 11.49 6.64
CA PHE A 260 -9.35 11.76 7.51
C PHE A 260 -9.74 12.56 8.76
N GLU A 261 -10.81 13.38 8.71
CA GLU A 261 -11.29 14.13 9.88
C GLU A 261 -11.61 13.23 11.08
N PRO A 262 -12.35 12.10 10.93
CA PRO A 262 -12.58 11.18 12.02
C PRO A 262 -11.31 10.57 12.59
N ASP A 263 -10.32 10.26 11.75
CA ASP A 263 -9.05 9.68 12.23
C ASP A 263 -8.25 10.73 13.02
N MET A 264 -8.18 11.97 12.56
CA MET A 264 -7.52 13.07 13.31
C MET A 264 -8.24 13.35 14.63
N GLU A 265 -9.57 13.46 14.61
CA GLU A 265 -10.37 13.69 15.81
C GLU A 265 -10.28 12.51 16.79
N GLY A 266 -10.30 11.27 16.26
CA GLY A 266 -10.10 10.07 17.04
C GLY A 266 -8.72 10.02 17.71
N GLY A 267 -7.67 10.38 16.98
CA GLY A 267 -6.32 10.50 17.50
C GLY A 267 -6.22 11.55 18.62
N TYR A 268 -6.84 12.71 18.41
CA TYR A 268 -6.89 13.80 19.39
C TYR A 268 -7.62 13.39 20.68
N GLU A 269 -8.84 12.88 20.58
CA GLU A 269 -9.65 12.52 21.75
C GLU A 269 -9.09 11.32 22.52
N ASN A 270 -8.59 10.31 21.81
CA ASN A 270 -7.91 9.18 22.42
C ASN A 270 -6.64 9.60 23.15
N MET A 271 -5.86 10.54 22.58
CA MET A 271 -4.68 11.06 23.26
C MET A 271 -5.04 11.89 24.48
N LYS A 272 -6.06 12.75 24.42
CA LYS A 272 -6.58 13.48 25.60
C LYS A 272 -6.96 12.53 26.72
N PHE A 273 -7.65 11.43 26.39
CA PHE A 273 -7.98 10.41 27.38
C PHE A 273 -6.72 9.82 28.03
N LEU A 274 -5.69 9.49 27.24
CA LEU A 274 -4.43 8.92 27.74
C LEU A 274 -3.67 9.93 28.63
N LEU A 275 -3.68 11.20 28.30
CA LEU A 275 -3.04 12.26 29.09
C LEU A 275 -3.68 12.48 30.46
N ASN A 276 -4.96 12.14 30.60
CA ASN A 276 -5.67 12.18 31.88
C ASN A 276 -5.41 10.94 32.76
N GLN A 277 -4.73 9.89 32.22
CA GLN A 277 -4.31 8.74 32.99
C GLN A 277 -2.97 9.02 33.71
N LYS A 278 -2.73 8.36 34.85
CA LYS A 278 -1.44 8.44 35.55
C LYS A 278 -0.88 7.02 35.76
N PRO A 279 0.38 6.79 35.44
CA PRO A 279 1.30 7.65 34.67
C PRO A 279 0.86 7.81 33.21
N ILE A 280 1.22 8.94 32.56
CA ILE A 280 0.99 9.15 31.13
C ILE A 280 1.91 8.26 30.28
N PRO A 281 1.58 7.97 29.00
CA PRO A 281 2.52 7.29 28.09
C PRO A 281 3.73 8.19 27.78
N ASP A 282 4.90 7.57 27.57
CA ASP A 282 6.12 8.23 27.11
C ASP A 282 6.40 7.97 25.61
N GLY A 283 5.64 7.06 25.00
CA GLY A 283 5.63 6.76 23.59
C GLY A 283 4.23 6.49 23.06
N VAL A 284 3.97 6.82 21.81
CA VAL A 284 2.69 6.59 21.12
C VAL A 284 2.96 6.03 19.73
N PHE A 285 2.40 4.86 19.45
CA PHE A 285 2.25 4.33 18.11
C PHE A 285 0.83 4.64 17.60
N ALA A 286 0.71 5.56 16.66
CA ALA A 286 -0.55 5.89 16.00
C ALA A 286 -0.77 4.96 14.79
N GLY A 287 -1.98 4.42 14.66
CA GLY A 287 -2.34 3.47 13.62
C GLY A 287 -2.23 4.02 12.19
N ASN A 288 -2.27 5.36 12.03
CA ASN A 288 -1.95 6.08 10.80
C ASN A 288 -1.47 7.51 11.09
N ASP A 289 -0.99 8.21 10.07
CA ASP A 289 -0.45 9.56 10.21
C ASP A 289 -1.52 10.60 10.60
N TYR A 290 -2.77 10.42 10.19
CA TYR A 290 -3.85 11.33 10.60
C TYR A 290 -4.10 11.24 12.11
N GLN A 291 -4.13 10.03 12.67
CA GLN A 291 -4.24 9.85 14.13
C GLN A 291 -3.03 10.43 14.86
N ALA A 292 -1.83 10.29 14.28
CA ALA A 292 -0.63 10.90 14.84
C ALA A 292 -0.75 12.42 14.91
N LEU A 293 -1.27 13.09 13.88
CA LEU A 293 -1.49 14.53 13.87
C LEU A 293 -2.49 14.97 14.96
N GLY A 294 -3.58 14.22 15.12
CA GLY A 294 -4.54 14.46 16.19
C GLY A 294 -3.89 14.33 17.58
N ALA A 295 -3.10 13.28 17.78
CA ALA A 295 -2.37 13.06 19.03
C ALA A 295 -1.34 14.17 19.31
N ILE A 296 -0.59 14.60 18.29
CA ILE A 296 0.36 15.73 18.40
C ILE A 296 -0.33 16.99 18.87
N LYS A 297 -1.51 17.30 18.32
CA LYS A 297 -2.31 18.46 18.74
C LYS A 297 -2.67 18.35 20.22
N ALA A 298 -3.19 17.21 20.67
CA ALA A 298 -3.59 17.02 22.07
C ALA A 298 -2.40 17.13 23.05
N ILE A 299 -1.23 16.59 22.69
CA ILE A 299 -0.02 16.66 23.51
C ILE A 299 0.45 18.11 23.65
N ARG A 300 0.48 18.88 22.54
CA ARG A 300 0.88 20.28 22.56
C ARG A 300 -0.07 21.16 23.38
N GLU A 301 -1.37 20.94 23.25
CA GLU A 301 -2.38 21.64 24.05
C GLU A 301 -2.27 21.35 25.56
N ALA A 302 -1.76 20.17 25.92
CA ALA A 302 -1.45 19.81 27.31
C ALA A 302 -0.12 20.41 27.81
N GLY A 303 0.59 21.20 27.01
CA GLY A 303 1.87 21.83 27.34
C GLY A 303 3.06 20.86 27.35
N LEU A 304 2.92 19.70 26.76
CA LEU A 304 3.98 18.67 26.68
C LEU A 304 4.75 18.79 25.35
N ARG A 305 6.02 18.41 25.39
CA ARG A 305 6.95 18.50 24.28
C ARG A 305 7.06 17.18 23.53
N ILE A 306 7.24 17.28 22.24
CA ILE A 306 7.52 16.16 21.33
C ILE A 306 8.89 16.45 20.68
N PRO A 307 9.87 15.55 20.81
CA PRO A 307 9.79 14.18 21.37
C PRO A 307 10.15 14.06 22.88
N GLU A 308 10.51 15.14 23.58
CA GLU A 308 11.17 15.10 24.89
C GLU A 308 10.30 14.45 25.97
N ASP A 309 9.01 14.79 26.04
CA ASP A 309 8.08 14.26 27.02
C ASP A 309 7.34 13.03 26.48
N ILE A 310 6.92 13.06 25.20
CA ILE A 310 6.25 11.94 24.51
C ILE A 310 6.79 11.82 23.09
N SER A 311 7.29 10.63 22.74
CA SER A 311 7.67 10.28 21.36
C SER A 311 6.46 9.72 20.59
N ILE A 312 6.36 10.03 19.28
CA ILE A 312 5.26 9.56 18.43
C ILE A 312 5.81 8.92 17.15
N VAL A 313 5.25 7.75 16.79
CA VAL A 313 5.44 7.10 15.49
C VAL A 313 4.07 6.95 14.84
N GLY A 314 3.96 7.33 13.56
CA GLY A 314 2.79 7.15 12.71
C GLY A 314 2.90 5.92 11.79
N PHE A 315 2.00 5.87 10.82
CA PHE A 315 1.98 4.87 9.76
C PHE A 315 1.40 5.51 8.50
N ASP A 316 1.96 5.23 7.32
CA ASP A 316 1.62 5.59 5.94
C ASP A 316 2.70 6.43 5.23
N GLU A 317 3.39 7.34 5.92
CA GLU A 317 4.25 8.39 5.36
C GLU A 317 3.52 9.23 4.30
N LEU A 318 2.43 9.87 4.73
CA LEU A 318 1.65 10.73 3.85
C LEU A 318 2.47 11.92 3.33
N ARG A 319 2.21 12.35 2.10
CA ARG A 319 2.98 13.38 1.38
C ARG A 319 3.12 14.70 2.12
N PHE A 320 2.16 15.06 2.98
CA PHE A 320 2.23 16.29 3.77
C PHE A 320 3.28 16.23 4.89
N ASN A 321 3.74 15.03 5.30
CA ASN A 321 4.68 14.86 6.41
C ASN A 321 5.95 15.71 6.23
N ARG A 322 6.49 15.79 5.01
CA ARG A 322 7.68 16.58 4.69
C ARG A 322 7.53 18.10 4.87
N PHE A 323 6.30 18.58 4.97
CA PHE A 323 5.99 20.01 5.15
C PHE A 323 5.66 20.36 6.60
N LEU A 324 5.63 19.39 7.49
CA LEU A 324 5.45 19.66 8.93
C LEU A 324 6.71 20.29 9.49
N GLU A 325 6.57 21.23 10.41
CA GLU A 325 7.69 21.83 11.16
C GLU A 325 8.56 20.76 11.83
N HIS A 326 7.90 19.74 12.39
CA HIS A 326 8.53 18.54 12.92
C HIS A 326 8.01 17.34 12.14
N PRO A 327 8.75 16.89 11.09
CA PRO A 327 8.38 15.71 10.32
C PRO A 327 8.15 14.51 11.24
N LEU A 328 7.06 13.81 11.01
CA LEU A 328 6.65 12.64 11.77
C LEU A 328 7.58 11.46 11.48
N THR A 329 8.07 10.79 12.52
CA THR A 329 8.59 9.43 12.37
C THR A 329 7.41 8.51 12.06
N THR A 330 7.48 7.76 10.96
CA THR A 330 6.34 6.98 10.47
C THR A 330 6.79 5.74 9.70
N VAL A 331 5.95 4.74 9.62
CA VAL A 331 6.17 3.57 8.77
C VAL A 331 5.71 3.90 7.35
N ARG A 332 6.65 3.88 6.41
CA ARG A 332 6.40 4.13 5.00
C ARG A 332 5.75 2.94 4.33
N GLN A 333 4.62 3.17 3.65
CA GLN A 333 4.02 2.22 2.74
C GLN A 333 4.40 2.53 1.27
N PRO A 334 4.63 1.52 0.43
CA PRO A 334 4.91 1.72 -1.00
C PRO A 334 3.61 1.96 -1.79
N GLN A 335 2.95 3.09 -1.57
CA GLN A 335 1.58 3.41 -2.03
C GLN A 335 1.42 3.30 -3.54
N LEU A 336 2.36 3.85 -4.33
CA LEU A 336 2.34 3.75 -5.80
C LEU A 336 2.42 2.28 -6.26
N GLU A 337 3.29 1.49 -5.62
CA GLU A 337 3.46 0.08 -5.95
C GLU A 337 2.23 -0.77 -5.60
N LEU A 338 1.52 -0.44 -4.52
CA LEU A 338 0.23 -1.07 -4.21
C LEU A 338 -0.73 -0.94 -5.39
N GLY A 339 -0.87 0.27 -5.93
CA GLY A 339 -1.73 0.54 -7.07
C GLY A 339 -1.30 -0.19 -8.34
N LYS A 340 -0.01 -0.13 -8.67
CA LYS A 340 0.57 -0.81 -9.85
C LYS A 340 0.34 -2.31 -9.79
N LYS A 341 0.62 -2.93 -8.64
CA LYS A 341 0.45 -4.39 -8.46
C LYS A 341 -1.01 -4.82 -8.54
N ALA A 342 -1.94 -4.02 -8.00
CA ALA A 342 -3.36 -4.32 -8.08
C ALA A 342 -3.86 -4.34 -9.52
N LEU A 343 -3.53 -3.33 -10.33
CA LEU A 343 -3.90 -3.32 -11.73
C LEU A 343 -3.20 -4.44 -12.50
N GLN A 344 -1.93 -4.72 -12.22
CA GLN A 344 -1.18 -5.79 -12.87
C GLN A 344 -1.85 -7.16 -12.66
N ILE A 345 -2.29 -7.49 -11.43
CA ILE A 345 -3.02 -8.73 -11.15
C ILE A 345 -4.28 -8.79 -12.03
N LEU A 346 -5.06 -7.70 -12.02
CA LEU A 346 -6.33 -7.66 -12.73
C LEU A 346 -6.17 -7.81 -14.24
N VAL A 347 -5.23 -7.08 -14.84
CA VAL A 347 -4.96 -7.14 -16.28
C VAL A 347 -4.43 -8.51 -16.68
N ASN A 348 -3.56 -9.11 -15.86
CA ASN A 348 -3.08 -10.48 -16.11
C ASN A 348 -4.23 -11.50 -16.15
N GLN A 349 -5.24 -11.37 -15.30
CA GLN A 349 -6.43 -12.21 -15.32
C GLN A 349 -7.30 -11.99 -16.55
N LEU A 350 -7.46 -10.72 -16.96
CA LEU A 350 -8.25 -10.35 -18.14
C LEU A 350 -7.62 -10.84 -19.47
N GLN A 351 -6.30 -10.79 -19.55
CA GLN A 351 -5.56 -11.21 -20.76
C GLN A 351 -5.37 -12.73 -20.85
N ASN A 352 -5.13 -13.36 -19.70
CA ASN A 352 -5.02 -14.81 -19.64
C ASN A 352 -6.43 -15.39 -19.50
N LYS A 353 -6.94 -16.02 -20.55
CA LYS A 353 -8.20 -16.79 -20.51
C LYS A 353 -8.16 -17.96 -19.49
N PHE A 354 -7.03 -18.17 -18.84
CA PHE A 354 -6.81 -19.06 -17.71
C PHE A 354 -6.88 -18.20 -16.43
N GLN A 355 -7.96 -18.32 -15.68
CA GLN A 355 -7.96 -17.86 -14.29
C GLN A 355 -6.95 -18.74 -13.54
N PRO A 356 -6.02 -18.17 -12.76
CA PRO A 356 -5.21 -18.97 -11.87
C PRO A 356 -6.14 -19.76 -10.94
N GLU A 357 -5.84 -21.03 -10.71
CA GLU A 357 -6.62 -21.89 -9.81
C GLU A 357 -6.68 -21.31 -8.39
N GLU A 358 -5.66 -20.55 -8.01
CA GLU A 358 -5.56 -19.88 -6.71
C GLU A 358 -5.49 -18.35 -6.84
N PRO A 359 -6.14 -17.58 -5.95
CA PRO A 359 -6.05 -16.14 -5.90
C PRO A 359 -4.61 -15.66 -5.61
N VAL A 360 -4.22 -14.56 -6.23
CA VAL A 360 -2.90 -13.94 -6.07
C VAL A 360 -2.93 -13.01 -4.87
N SER A 361 -2.05 -13.25 -3.88
CA SER A 361 -1.85 -12.37 -2.73
C SER A 361 -0.44 -11.79 -2.74
N ILE A 362 -0.31 -10.47 -2.84
CA ILE A 362 0.97 -9.74 -2.81
C ILE A 362 1.04 -8.93 -1.53
N ILE A 363 2.07 -9.17 -0.74
CA ILE A 363 2.39 -8.41 0.48
C ILE A 363 3.69 -7.66 0.23
N LEU A 364 3.61 -6.34 0.19
CA LEU A 364 4.77 -5.48 -0.02
C LEU A 364 5.45 -5.17 1.32
N PRO A 365 6.78 -5.04 1.34
CA PRO A 365 7.50 -4.62 2.53
C PRO A 365 7.21 -3.17 2.88
N VAL A 366 7.42 -2.82 4.14
CA VAL A 366 7.36 -1.47 4.68
C VAL A 366 8.69 -1.07 5.28
N GLU A 367 8.93 0.24 5.44
CA GLU A 367 10.16 0.79 5.97
C GLU A 367 9.87 1.85 7.04
N LEU A 368 10.76 1.99 8.02
CA LEU A 368 10.66 3.08 8.99
C LEU A 368 11.33 4.34 8.44
N SER A 369 10.56 5.42 8.32
CA SER A 369 11.05 6.75 7.98
C SER A 369 11.20 7.57 9.27
N ILE A 370 12.44 7.92 9.60
CA ILE A 370 12.76 8.63 10.84
C ILE A 370 12.59 10.14 10.62
N GLY A 371 11.74 10.74 11.44
CA GLY A 371 11.49 12.18 11.50
C GLY A 371 12.02 12.84 12.77
N LYS A 372 11.28 13.83 13.26
CA LYS A 372 11.64 14.62 14.47
C LYS A 372 10.68 14.39 15.65
N THR A 373 9.76 13.45 15.56
CA THR A 373 8.77 13.19 16.62
C THR A 373 9.19 12.06 17.57
N THR A 374 10.41 11.55 17.44
CA THR A 374 11.02 10.55 18.31
C THR A 374 12.40 11.02 18.77
N ARG A 375 12.83 10.55 19.95
CA ARG A 375 14.16 10.84 20.52
C ARG A 375 15.27 10.20 19.74
#